data_d77bf904149786040f1ec1d0f7cb0e66
#
_entry.id   d77bf904149786040f1ec1d0f7cb0e66
#
_cell.length_a   1.000
_cell.length_b   1.000
_cell.length_c   1.000
_cell.angle_alpha   90.00
_cell.angle_beta   90.00
_cell.angle_gamma   90.00
#
_symmetry.space_group_name_H-M   'P 1'
#
loop_
_entity.id
_entity.type
_entity.pdbx_description
1 polymer ?
#
loop_
_entity_poly.entity_id
_entity_poly.type
_entity_poly.pdbx_seq_one_letter_code
_entity_poly.pdbx_strand_id
1 'polypeptide(L)'
;MAKTRAQSDESYVIDLCDEVLKQKALRQHRFDFLKGDAGTRLPVDAYYPALNLVVEFRERQHTEEVKFFDRRQTVSGTGRGEQRRLYDERRREVLPKHGIRLVELDYSDFGHTKGKKLIRDRAVDLKVVKNRLSNL
;
A
#
# COMPACT_ATOMS: atom_id res chain seq x y z
N MET A 1 -11.02 10.01 -21.66
CA MET A 1 -11.12 9.21 -21.56
C MET A 1 -11.51 8.56 -20.47
N ALA A 2 -12.21 7.88 -20.36
CA ALA A 2 -12.85 7.27 -19.29
C ALA A 2 -11.98 6.57 -18.38
N LYS A 3 -10.81 6.63 -18.61
CA LYS A 3 -10.01 5.96 -17.82
C LYS A 3 -9.87 6.40 -16.51
N THR A 4 -10.21 7.57 -16.17
CA THR A 4 -10.03 7.98 -14.80
C THR A 4 -10.85 7.15 -13.88
N ARG A 5 -12.02 6.63 -14.32
CA ARG A 5 -12.78 5.87 -13.44
C ARG A 5 -12.12 4.62 -13.09
N ALA A 6 -11.29 4.10 -13.94
CA ALA A 6 -10.60 2.87 -13.68
C ALA A 6 -9.40 3.04 -12.77
N GLN A 7 -9.01 4.26 -12.49
CA GLN A 7 -7.88 4.47 -11.62
C GLN A 7 -8.28 4.29 -10.16
N SER A 8 -7.64 3.37 -9.46
CA SER A 8 -7.91 3.14 -8.06
C SER A 8 -7.31 4.25 -7.20
N ASP A 9 -7.74 4.33 -5.95
CA ASP A 9 -7.14 5.27 -5.02
C ASP A 9 -5.66 4.93 -4.82
N GLU A 10 -5.32 3.66 -4.80
CA GLU A 10 -3.93 3.26 -4.71
C GLU A 10 -3.12 3.84 -5.87
N SER A 11 -3.61 3.69 -7.09
CA SER A 11 -2.91 4.20 -8.26
C SER A 11 -2.76 5.71 -8.20
N TYR A 12 -3.81 6.39 -7.77
CA TYR A 12 -3.78 7.84 -7.61
C TYR A 12 -2.71 8.25 -6.60
N VAL A 13 -2.66 7.59 -5.44
CA VAL A 13 -1.68 7.93 -4.42
C VAL A 13 -0.26 7.65 -4.88
N ILE A 14 -0.04 6.53 -5.57
CA ILE A 14 1.29 6.22 -6.07
C ILE A 14 1.72 7.22 -7.15
N ASP A 15 0.78 7.69 -7.97
CA ASP A 15 1.10 8.77 -8.92
C ASP A 15 1.62 10.01 -8.20
N LEU A 16 1.01 10.36 -7.06
CA LEU A 16 1.49 11.49 -6.27
C LEU A 16 2.88 11.24 -5.69
N CYS A 17 3.12 10.02 -5.25
CA CYS A 17 4.45 9.66 -4.74
C CYS A 17 5.49 9.76 -5.84
N ASP A 18 5.17 9.28 -7.04
CA ASP A 18 6.09 9.38 -8.17
C ASP A 18 6.44 10.84 -8.43
N GLU A 19 5.45 11.70 -8.36
CA GLU A 19 5.66 13.12 -8.62
C GLU A 19 6.54 13.75 -7.55
N VAL A 20 6.26 13.47 -6.29
CA VAL A 20 7.03 14.04 -5.18
C VAL A 20 8.47 13.56 -5.20
N LEU A 21 8.68 12.29 -5.49
CA LEU A 21 10.00 11.69 -5.47
C LEU A 21 10.74 11.86 -6.79
N LYS A 22 10.03 12.27 -7.83
CA LYS A 22 10.60 12.42 -9.18
C LYS A 22 11.22 11.11 -9.65
N GLN A 23 10.53 10.02 -9.33
CA GLN A 23 10.93 8.67 -9.66
C GLN A 23 9.70 7.95 -10.16
N LYS A 24 9.88 6.88 -10.89
CA LYS A 24 8.78 6.06 -11.31
C LYS A 24 8.82 4.74 -10.56
N ALA A 25 7.79 4.45 -9.79
CA ALA A 25 7.75 3.24 -8.99
C ALA A 25 7.60 2.01 -9.85
N LEU A 26 8.16 0.89 -9.37
CA LEU A 26 7.82 -0.42 -9.87
C LEU A 26 6.59 -0.85 -9.07
N ARG A 27 5.46 -0.90 -9.73
CA ARG A 27 4.19 -1.17 -9.04
C ARG A 27 3.93 -2.66 -8.95
N GLN A 28 3.35 -3.08 -7.84
CA GLN A 28 3.07 -4.48 -7.57
C GLN A 28 4.32 -5.34 -7.73
N HIS A 29 5.43 -4.79 -7.25
CA HIS A 29 6.72 -5.46 -7.35
C HIS A 29 6.80 -6.60 -6.34
N ARG A 30 7.45 -7.68 -6.72
CA ARG A 30 7.60 -8.86 -5.85
C ARG A 30 9.07 -9.16 -5.65
N PHE A 31 9.45 -9.22 -4.36
CA PHE A 31 10.81 -9.58 -4.00
C PHE A 31 10.89 -11.08 -3.71
N ASP A 32 11.99 -11.70 -4.05
CA ASP A 32 12.16 -13.13 -3.78
C ASP A 32 12.14 -13.45 -2.30
N PHE A 33 12.56 -12.52 -1.47
CA PHE A 33 12.65 -12.76 -0.02
C PHE A 33 11.37 -12.45 0.74
N LEU A 34 10.33 -11.97 0.08
CA LEU A 34 9.09 -11.59 0.75
C LEU A 34 7.97 -12.51 0.30
N LYS A 35 7.66 -13.50 1.12
CA LYS A 35 6.71 -14.53 0.74
C LYS A 35 5.59 -14.70 1.73
N GLY A 36 4.45 -15.15 1.23
CA GLY A 36 3.31 -15.48 2.05
C GLY A 36 3.34 -16.93 2.48
N ASP A 37 2.23 -17.36 3.08
CA ASP A 37 2.14 -18.70 3.66
C ASP A 37 2.35 -19.84 2.67
N ALA A 38 1.90 -19.66 1.45
CA ALA A 38 2.03 -20.71 0.45
C ALA A 38 3.33 -20.63 -0.34
N GLY A 39 4.24 -19.79 0.08
CA GLY A 39 5.52 -19.62 -0.62
C GLY A 39 5.44 -18.70 -1.82
N THR A 40 4.30 -18.10 -2.07
CA THR A 40 4.14 -17.16 -3.17
C THR A 40 4.71 -15.81 -2.77
N ARG A 41 5.46 -15.18 -3.67
CA ARG A 41 6.02 -13.86 -3.39
C ARG A 41 4.90 -12.85 -3.22
N LEU A 42 4.98 -12.02 -2.18
CA LEU A 42 3.98 -11.00 -1.90
C LEU A 42 4.31 -9.73 -2.66
N PRO A 43 3.32 -9.07 -3.25
CA PRO A 43 3.59 -7.81 -3.95
C PRO A 43 3.68 -6.67 -2.95
N VAL A 44 4.41 -5.62 -3.34
CA VAL A 44 4.36 -4.34 -2.65
C VAL A 44 3.74 -3.35 -3.62
N ASP A 45 3.03 -2.35 -3.10
CA ASP A 45 2.32 -1.42 -3.96
C ASP A 45 3.25 -0.64 -4.87
N ALA A 46 4.33 -0.12 -4.29
CA ALA A 46 5.28 0.67 -5.06
C ALA A 46 6.69 0.50 -4.51
N TYR A 47 7.64 0.23 -5.37
CA TYR A 47 9.03 0.09 -4.98
C TYR A 47 9.87 1.09 -5.77
N TYR A 48 10.68 1.86 -5.06
CA TYR A 48 11.57 2.85 -5.67
C TYR A 48 13.02 2.38 -5.45
N PRO A 49 13.58 1.66 -6.43
CA PRO A 49 14.89 1.03 -6.23
C PRO A 49 16.01 2.02 -5.90
N ALA A 50 16.02 3.16 -6.57
CA ALA A 50 17.09 4.13 -6.35
C ALA A 50 17.07 4.69 -4.94
N LEU A 51 15.94 4.59 -4.24
CA LEU A 51 15.81 5.12 -2.89
C LEU A 51 15.73 4.03 -1.83
N ASN A 52 15.72 2.77 -2.25
CA ASN A 52 15.52 1.63 -1.36
C ASN A 52 14.28 1.87 -0.52
N LEU A 53 13.19 2.22 -1.20
CA LEU A 53 11.96 2.63 -0.54
C LEU A 53 10.76 1.90 -1.11
N VAL A 54 9.91 1.39 -0.21
CA VAL A 54 8.62 0.83 -0.58
C VAL A 54 7.54 1.73 0.03
N VAL A 55 6.53 2.05 -0.76
CA VAL A 55 5.35 2.76 -0.29
C VAL A 55 4.15 1.84 -0.43
N GLU A 56 3.37 1.72 0.64
CA GLU A 56 2.15 0.93 0.65
C GLU A 56 0.99 1.86 0.95
N PHE A 57 -0.12 1.68 0.24
CA PHE A 57 -1.32 2.45 0.51
C PHE A 57 -2.40 1.52 1.03
N ARG A 58 -2.93 1.81 2.23
CA ARG A 58 -3.96 0.99 2.84
C ARG A 58 -5.31 1.56 2.55
N GLU A 59 -6.06 0.83 1.76
CA GLU A 59 -7.41 1.22 1.44
C GLU A 59 -8.33 0.73 2.53
N ARG A 60 -9.59 1.07 2.41
CA ARG A 60 -10.58 0.67 3.38
C ARG A 60 -10.57 -0.82 3.68
N GLN A 61 -10.44 -1.63 2.67
CA GLN A 61 -10.45 -3.06 2.87
C GLN A 61 -9.36 -3.56 3.78
N HIS A 62 -8.24 -2.87 3.82
CA HIS A 62 -7.13 -3.30 4.67
C HIS A 62 -7.39 -3.04 6.13
N THR A 63 -8.37 -2.20 6.46
CA THR A 63 -8.58 -1.81 7.83
C THR A 63 -9.92 -2.20 8.39
N GLU A 64 -10.91 -2.47 7.55
CA GLU A 64 -12.27 -2.57 8.04
C GLU A 64 -13.07 -3.81 7.67
N GLU A 65 -12.58 -4.64 6.82
CA GLU A 65 -13.40 -5.75 6.39
C GLU A 65 -13.27 -6.99 7.20
N VAL A 66 -12.50 -6.93 8.21
CA VAL A 66 -12.19 -8.10 9.01
C VAL A 66 -13.39 -8.89 9.48
N LYS A 67 -14.41 -8.21 9.96
CA LYS A 67 -15.52 -8.93 10.54
C LYS A 67 -16.26 -9.82 9.57
N PHE A 68 -16.35 -9.38 8.31
CA PHE A 68 -17.07 -10.17 7.37
C PHE A 68 -16.24 -11.29 6.80
N PHE A 69 -14.97 -11.05 6.58
CA PHE A 69 -14.16 -12.01 5.87
C PHE A 69 -13.36 -12.95 6.75
N ASP A 70 -13.32 -12.71 8.03
CA ASP A 70 -12.61 -13.60 8.93
C ASP A 70 -13.20 -15.00 8.96
N ARG A 71 -14.44 -15.15 8.54
CA ARG A 71 -15.05 -16.46 8.55
C ARG A 71 -14.54 -17.33 7.45
N ARG A 72 -14.00 -16.74 6.42
CA ARG A 72 -13.52 -17.51 5.29
C ARG A 72 -12.11 -18.00 5.56
N GLN A 73 -11.90 -19.27 5.28
CA GLN A 73 -10.58 -19.83 5.45
C GLN A 73 -9.71 -19.53 4.24
N THR A 74 -8.44 -19.30 4.48
CA THR A 74 -7.45 -19.15 3.43
C THR A 74 -6.71 -20.45 3.31
N VAL A 75 -5.74 -20.51 2.43
CA VAL A 75 -4.92 -21.71 2.23
C VAL A 75 -4.27 -22.15 3.52
N SER A 76 -3.87 -21.22 4.36
CA SER A 76 -3.22 -21.56 5.61
C SER A 76 -4.19 -21.86 6.74
N GLY A 77 -5.49 -21.76 6.48
CA GLY A 77 -6.48 -21.95 7.52
C GLY A 77 -6.79 -20.70 8.31
N THR A 78 -6.22 -19.57 7.94
CA THR A 78 -6.41 -18.31 8.62
C THR A 78 -7.49 -17.51 7.88
N GLY A 79 -8.29 -16.74 8.59
CA GLY A 79 -9.29 -15.89 7.93
C GLY A 79 -8.61 -14.83 7.08
N ARG A 80 -9.34 -14.34 6.07
CA ARG A 80 -8.77 -13.38 5.16
C ARG A 80 -8.27 -12.10 5.80
N GLY A 81 -9.02 -11.55 6.75
CA GLY A 81 -8.58 -10.33 7.41
C GLY A 81 -7.33 -10.56 8.22
N GLU A 82 -7.27 -11.70 8.87
CA GLU A 82 -6.11 -12.06 9.67
C GLU A 82 -4.89 -12.26 8.77
N GLN A 83 -5.06 -12.93 7.64
CA GLN A 83 -3.96 -13.16 6.72
C GLN A 83 -3.42 -11.84 6.17
N ARG A 84 -4.32 -10.91 5.84
CA ARG A 84 -3.91 -9.61 5.34
C ARG A 84 -3.07 -8.88 6.37
N ARG A 85 -3.49 -8.92 7.63
CA ARG A 85 -2.77 -8.26 8.70
C ARG A 85 -1.40 -8.90 8.90
N LEU A 86 -1.33 -10.23 8.84
CA LEU A 86 -0.06 -10.92 9.00
C LEU A 86 0.91 -10.60 7.86
N TYR A 87 0.39 -10.47 6.65
CA TYR A 87 1.24 -10.15 5.52
C TYR A 87 1.73 -8.72 5.59
N ASP A 88 0.91 -7.79 6.09
CA ASP A 88 1.36 -6.44 6.31
C ASP A 88 2.48 -6.40 7.35
N GLU A 89 2.33 -7.17 8.41
CA GLU A 89 3.38 -7.25 9.43
C GLU A 89 4.65 -7.88 8.88
N ARG A 90 4.49 -8.84 8.00
CA ARG A 90 5.64 -9.48 7.37
C ARG A 90 6.43 -8.48 6.55
N ARG A 91 5.73 -7.61 5.80
CA ARG A 91 6.39 -6.56 5.06
C ARG A 91 7.14 -5.62 5.98
N ARG A 92 6.53 -5.24 7.10
CA ARG A 92 7.18 -4.34 8.06
C ARG A 92 8.42 -4.94 8.68
N GLU A 93 8.44 -6.24 8.82
CA GLU A 93 9.57 -6.92 9.43
C GLU A 93 10.67 -7.23 8.42
N VAL A 94 10.29 -7.75 7.25
CA VAL A 94 11.27 -8.27 6.31
C VAL A 94 11.95 -7.17 5.49
N LEU A 95 11.20 -6.16 5.07
CA LEU A 95 11.78 -5.11 4.22
C LEU A 95 12.95 -4.41 4.88
N PRO A 96 12.85 -3.95 6.14
CA PRO A 96 14.00 -3.29 6.75
C PRO A 96 15.21 -4.19 6.91
N LYS A 97 14.98 -5.49 7.08
CA LYS A 97 16.11 -6.43 7.19
C LYS A 97 16.91 -6.49 5.91
N HIS A 98 16.31 -6.09 4.80
CA HIS A 98 17.01 -6.06 3.52
C HIS A 98 17.39 -4.64 3.11
N GLY A 99 17.40 -3.73 4.07
CA GLY A 99 17.83 -2.35 3.80
C GLY A 99 16.82 -1.51 3.06
N ILE A 100 15.56 -1.91 3.07
CA ILE A 100 14.51 -1.21 2.35
C ILE A 100 13.60 -0.53 3.36
N ARG A 101 13.40 0.79 3.18
CA ARG A 101 12.50 1.52 4.05
C ARG A 101 11.07 1.33 3.61
N LEU A 102 10.14 1.33 4.55
CA LEU A 102 8.73 1.17 4.25
C LEU A 102 7.98 2.39 4.77
N VAL A 103 7.20 3.01 3.90
CA VAL A 103 6.29 4.08 4.28
C VAL A 103 4.87 3.60 4.00
N GLU A 104 4.02 3.67 5.00
CA GLU A 104 2.62 3.26 4.85
C GLU A 104 1.74 4.49 4.89
N LEU A 105 0.94 4.65 3.86
CA LEU A 105 -0.06 5.70 3.78
C LEU A 105 -1.42 5.05 3.90
N ASP A 106 -2.36 5.74 4.51
CA ASP A 106 -3.68 5.20 4.74
C ASP A 106 -4.73 6.16 4.20
N TYR A 107 -5.92 5.66 3.90
CA TYR A 107 -6.97 6.55 3.41
C TYR A 107 -7.23 7.70 4.39
N SER A 108 -7.04 7.46 5.67
CA SER A 108 -7.30 8.48 6.67
C SER A 108 -6.27 9.60 6.70
N ASP A 109 -5.15 9.43 5.99
CA ASP A 109 -4.16 10.49 5.86
C ASP A 109 -4.64 11.56 4.88
N PHE A 110 -5.68 11.25 4.09
CA PHE A 110 -6.18 12.13 3.04
C PHE A 110 -7.62 12.50 3.28
N GLY A 111 -8.12 13.52 2.58
CA GLY A 111 -9.54 13.81 2.59
C GLY A 111 -10.28 12.61 1.99
N HIS A 112 -11.32 12.15 2.66
CA HIS A 112 -12.05 10.99 2.21
C HIS A 112 -13.54 11.11 2.53
N THR A 113 -14.36 10.31 1.84
CA THR A 113 -15.78 10.28 2.03
C THR A 113 -16.13 9.35 3.19
N LYS A 114 -17.40 9.27 3.53
CA LYS A 114 -17.85 8.34 4.56
C LYS A 114 -17.58 6.91 4.12
N GLY A 115 -17.58 6.66 2.83
CA GLY A 115 -17.26 5.33 2.31
C GLY A 115 -15.79 5.03 2.27
N LYS A 116 -14.95 5.91 2.81
CA LYS A 116 -13.49 5.73 2.86
C LYS A 116 -12.82 5.80 1.50
N LYS A 117 -13.45 6.49 0.57
CA LYS A 117 -12.84 6.74 -0.73
C LYS A 117 -12.24 8.12 -0.74
N LEU A 118 -11.11 8.27 -1.42
CA LEU A 118 -10.42 9.56 -1.42
C LEU A 118 -11.20 10.60 -2.21
N ILE A 119 -11.22 11.83 -1.70
CA ILE A 119 -11.86 12.95 -2.37
C ILE A 119 -11.01 13.40 -3.56
N ARG A 120 -9.71 13.18 -3.47
CA ARG A 120 -8.75 13.46 -4.55
C ARG A 120 -8.58 14.93 -4.85
N ASP A 121 -8.39 15.72 -3.78
CA ASP A 121 -7.99 17.10 -3.93
C ASP A 121 -6.47 17.09 -4.12
N ARG A 122 -6.04 17.19 -5.37
CA ARG A 122 -4.64 16.98 -5.71
C ARG A 122 -3.67 17.89 -4.97
N ALA A 123 -3.98 19.18 -4.86
CA ALA A 123 -3.08 20.11 -4.19
C ALA A 123 -2.89 19.78 -2.73
N VAL A 124 -3.98 19.42 -2.05
CA VAL A 124 -3.93 19.07 -0.65
C VAL A 124 -3.21 17.72 -0.49
N ASP A 125 -3.55 16.76 -1.34
CA ASP A 125 -2.99 15.41 -1.23
C ASP A 125 -1.48 15.40 -1.53
N LEU A 126 -1.02 16.25 -2.43
CA LEU A 126 0.41 16.37 -2.69
C LEU A 126 1.16 16.82 -1.45
N LYS A 127 0.56 17.73 -0.68
CA LYS A 127 1.19 18.19 0.55
C LYS A 127 1.29 17.08 1.56
N VAL A 128 0.26 16.26 1.66
CA VAL A 128 0.26 15.12 2.58
C VAL A 128 1.39 14.17 2.21
N VAL A 129 1.47 13.80 0.94
CA VAL A 129 2.49 12.87 0.47
C VAL A 129 3.88 13.45 0.69
N LYS A 130 4.05 14.74 0.36
CA LYS A 130 5.34 15.38 0.51
C LYS A 130 5.80 15.36 1.96
N ASN A 131 4.88 15.64 2.89
CA ASN A 131 5.23 15.60 4.31
C ASN A 131 5.62 14.20 4.75
N ARG A 132 4.87 13.20 4.32
CA ARG A 132 5.15 11.84 4.73
C ARG A 132 6.46 11.32 4.15
N LEU A 133 6.83 11.77 2.97
CA LEU A 133 8.04 11.29 2.33
C LEU A 133 9.26 12.17 2.57
N SER A 134 9.09 13.31 3.23
CA SER A 134 10.21 14.22 3.43
C SER A 134 11.14 13.79 4.55
N ASN A 135 10.73 12.84 5.38
CA ASN A 135 11.55 12.40 6.50
C ASN A 135 12.32 11.12 6.22
N LEU A 136 12.55 10.83 4.98
CA LEU A 136 13.26 9.61 4.60
C LEU A 136 14.76 9.74 4.74
#